data_59e9bbdd32343bf55b4935d81a90dac9
#
_entry.id   59e9bbdd32343bf55b4935d81a90dac9
#
_cell.length_a   1.000
_cell.length_b   1.000
_cell.length_c   1.000
_cell.angle_alpha   90.00
_cell.angle_beta   90.00
_cell.angle_gamma   90.00
#
_symmetry.space_group_name_H-M   'P 1'
#
loop_
_entity.id
_entity.type
_entity.pdbx_description
1 polymer ?
#
loop_
_entity_poly.entity_id
_entity_poly.type
_entity_poly.pdbx_seq_one_letter_code
_entity_poly.pdbx_strand_id
1 'polypeptide(L)'
;MEKGARIYVAGHRGLVGSALVRYLRAAGYTNLILRSRQELDLLDLPAVRRFYEAEKPEYVFVAAARVGGIAANSTYPAEFIHENTLIAAHTMDEAYRNGVKRLLYLGSSCIYPRDCPQPIREDYMLTGPLEETNRAYAVAKIAGVEMCWSYNREHGTRFLAAMPTNIYGPGDRYDLQGSHVIPALIQKCHRAKVAGEGEVVIWGTGAAAVSRPTTRSTSRTRSAFSTRR
;
A
#
# COMPACT_ATOMS: atom_id res chain seq x y z
N MET A 1 5.87 12.33 19.09
CA MET A 1 6.21 13.42 18.14
C MET A 1 5.69 14.73 18.72
N GLU A 2 6.48 15.78 18.67
CA GLU A 2 6.07 17.12 19.05
C GLU A 2 5.13 17.73 18.01
N LYS A 3 4.19 18.59 18.44
CA LYS A 3 3.13 19.10 17.55
C LYS A 3 3.66 19.98 16.40
N GLY A 4 4.78 20.67 16.62
CA GLY A 4 5.46 21.50 15.62
C GLY A 4 6.49 20.77 14.76
N ALA A 5 6.71 19.48 14.98
CA ALA A 5 7.71 18.72 14.24
C ALA A 5 7.40 18.67 12.73
N ARG A 6 8.44 18.75 11.91
CA ARG A 6 8.32 18.61 10.45
C ARG A 6 8.05 17.16 10.08
N ILE A 7 6.86 16.90 9.55
CA ILE A 7 6.40 15.55 9.23
C ILE A 7 6.15 15.45 7.73
N TYR A 8 6.93 14.63 7.05
CA TYR A 8 6.71 14.33 5.63
C TYR A 8 5.79 13.11 5.47
N VAL A 9 4.73 13.26 4.66
CA VAL A 9 3.83 12.17 4.31
C VAL A 9 3.93 11.92 2.79
N ALA A 10 4.82 11.01 2.40
CA ALA A 10 4.93 10.56 1.02
C ALA A 10 3.67 9.80 0.62
N GLY A 11 3.06 10.17 -0.52
CA GLY A 11 1.79 9.56 -0.96
C GLY A 11 0.55 10.08 -0.25
N HIS A 12 0.57 11.32 0.25
CA HIS A 12 -0.49 11.98 1.02
C HIS A 12 -1.86 12.05 0.31
N ARG A 13 -1.93 11.85 -1.01
CA ARG A 13 -3.19 11.82 -1.79
C ARG A 13 -3.81 10.43 -1.90
N GLY A 14 -3.06 9.35 -1.56
CA GLY A 14 -3.56 7.99 -1.57
C GLY A 14 -4.45 7.68 -0.37
N LEU A 15 -5.08 6.50 -0.36
CA LEU A 15 -5.98 6.03 0.68
C LEU A 15 -5.37 6.19 2.09
N VAL A 16 -4.23 5.55 2.34
CA VAL A 16 -3.56 5.58 3.65
C VAL A 16 -2.95 6.95 3.94
N GLY A 17 -2.26 7.54 2.97
CA GLY A 17 -1.60 8.84 3.14
C GLY A 17 -2.60 9.95 3.48
N SER A 18 -3.76 9.99 2.82
CA SER A 18 -4.81 10.98 3.14
C SER A 18 -5.44 10.76 4.51
N ALA A 19 -5.61 9.50 4.93
CA ALA A 19 -6.08 9.17 6.27
C ALA A 19 -5.08 9.60 7.34
N LEU A 20 -3.79 9.37 7.11
CA LEU A 20 -2.71 9.85 7.99
C LEU A 20 -2.73 11.38 8.12
N VAL A 21 -2.86 12.10 7.01
CA VAL A 21 -2.92 13.57 7.03
C VAL A 21 -4.13 14.06 7.82
N ARG A 22 -5.32 13.46 7.62
CA ARG A 22 -6.52 13.81 8.39
C ARG A 22 -6.30 13.58 9.89
N TYR A 23 -5.76 12.42 10.25
CA TYR A 23 -5.47 12.07 11.63
C TYR A 23 -4.45 13.02 12.27
N LEU A 24 -3.34 13.27 11.60
CA LEU A 24 -2.28 14.16 12.12
C LEU A 24 -2.80 15.58 12.34
N ARG A 25 -3.60 16.12 11.40
CA ARG A 25 -4.23 17.43 11.54
C ARG A 25 -5.20 17.46 12.73
N ALA A 26 -6.08 16.47 12.84
CA ALA A 26 -7.01 16.35 13.96
C ALA A 26 -6.30 16.20 15.31
N ALA A 27 -5.15 15.54 15.31
CA ALA A 27 -4.29 15.42 16.49
C ALA A 27 -3.44 16.68 16.78
N GLY A 28 -3.59 17.76 16.01
CA GLY A 28 -2.92 19.05 16.25
C GLY A 28 -1.47 19.14 15.75
N TYR A 29 -1.07 18.29 14.79
CA TYR A 29 0.21 18.46 14.10
C TYR A 29 0.04 19.48 12.98
N THR A 30 0.80 20.58 13.01
CA THR A 30 0.62 21.73 12.13
C THR A 30 1.64 21.79 10.99
N ASN A 31 2.79 21.15 11.15
CA ASN A 31 3.89 21.26 10.19
C ASN A 31 4.01 19.98 9.33
N LEU A 32 3.00 19.78 8.45
CA LEU A 32 2.95 18.66 7.54
C LEU A 32 3.53 19.04 6.18
N ILE A 33 4.57 18.33 5.76
CA ILE A 33 5.21 18.47 4.44
C ILE A 33 4.50 17.50 3.50
N LEU A 34 3.83 18.04 2.50
CA LEU A 34 3.04 17.28 1.53
C LEU A 34 3.50 17.65 0.12
N ARG A 35 3.92 16.66 -0.67
CA ARG A 35 4.35 16.83 -2.06
C ARG A 35 3.62 15.83 -2.94
N SER A 36 3.00 16.29 -3.99
CA SER A 36 2.45 15.43 -5.04
C SER A 36 3.57 14.84 -5.89
N ARG A 37 3.27 13.81 -6.71
CA ARG A 37 4.25 13.23 -7.63
C ARG A 37 4.82 14.27 -8.62
N GLN A 38 4.01 15.25 -9.03
CA GLN A 38 4.44 16.32 -9.94
C GLN A 38 5.43 17.30 -9.27
N GLU A 39 5.29 17.51 -7.95
CA GLU A 39 6.19 18.38 -7.17
C GLU A 39 7.44 17.63 -6.69
N LEU A 40 7.34 16.32 -6.45
CA LEU A 40 8.43 15.45 -6.03
C LEU A 40 8.20 14.03 -6.56
N ASP A 41 8.86 13.67 -7.65
CA ASP A 41 8.91 12.27 -8.09
C ASP A 41 9.96 11.51 -7.27
N LEU A 42 9.51 10.52 -6.51
CA LEU A 42 10.39 9.68 -5.67
C LEU A 42 11.28 8.74 -6.48
N LEU A 43 11.09 8.66 -7.79
CA LEU A 43 11.98 7.93 -8.70
C LEU A 43 13.20 8.78 -9.11
N ASP A 44 13.12 10.10 -8.95
CA ASP A 44 14.21 11.04 -9.24
C ASP A 44 15.06 11.25 -7.98
N LEU A 45 16.14 10.47 -7.82
CA LEU A 45 17.02 10.57 -6.66
C LEU A 45 17.59 11.99 -6.44
N PRO A 46 18.10 12.72 -7.46
CA PRO A 46 18.50 14.11 -7.31
C PRO A 46 17.42 15.02 -6.74
N ALA A 47 16.16 14.86 -7.17
CA ALA A 47 15.04 15.64 -6.63
C ALA A 47 14.73 15.26 -5.18
N VAL A 48 14.74 13.95 -4.84
CA VAL A 48 14.55 13.48 -3.46
C VAL A 48 15.63 14.02 -2.54
N ARG A 49 16.90 13.98 -2.97
CA ARG A 49 18.02 14.52 -2.20
C ARG A 49 17.84 16.01 -1.90
N ARG A 50 17.63 16.84 -2.92
CA ARG A 50 17.37 18.27 -2.74
C ARG A 50 16.20 18.56 -1.81
N PHE A 51 15.13 17.76 -1.91
CA PHE A 51 13.98 17.87 -1.04
C PHE A 51 14.31 17.62 0.43
N TYR A 52 15.03 16.53 0.74
CA TYR A 52 15.40 16.21 2.13
C TYR A 52 16.39 17.22 2.71
N GLU A 53 17.35 17.71 1.91
CA GLU A 53 18.31 18.76 2.30
C GLU A 53 17.60 20.08 2.62
N ALA A 54 16.58 20.46 1.84
CA ALA A 54 15.85 21.71 2.02
C ALA A 54 14.82 21.65 3.15
N GLU A 55 13.97 20.61 3.15
CA GLU A 55 12.83 20.49 4.06
C GLU A 55 13.21 19.90 5.42
N LYS A 56 14.26 19.09 5.49
CA LYS A 56 14.79 18.43 6.70
C LYS A 56 13.69 17.82 7.56
N PRO A 57 12.89 16.90 7.04
CA PRO A 57 11.81 16.28 7.81
C PRO A 57 12.37 15.53 9.02
N GLU A 58 11.70 15.66 10.16
CA GLU A 58 12.05 14.95 11.39
C GLU A 58 11.40 13.58 11.48
N TYR A 59 10.21 13.46 10.89
CA TYR A 59 9.43 12.22 10.81
C TYR A 59 8.95 12.01 9.39
N VAL A 60 8.98 10.76 8.93
CA VAL A 60 8.60 10.39 7.57
C VAL A 60 7.62 9.22 7.60
N PHE A 61 6.52 9.37 6.87
CA PHE A 61 5.58 8.29 6.56
C PHE A 61 5.66 7.97 5.08
N VAL A 62 6.12 6.76 4.73
CA VAL A 62 6.24 6.31 3.34
C VAL A 62 4.99 5.53 2.96
N ALA A 63 3.92 6.24 2.59
CA ALA A 63 2.69 5.68 2.07
C ALA A 63 2.62 5.72 0.53
N ALA A 64 3.67 6.23 -0.11
CA ALA A 64 3.81 6.22 -1.56
C ALA A 64 4.22 4.83 -2.05
N ALA A 65 3.54 4.35 -3.06
CA ALA A 65 3.86 3.12 -3.78
C ALA A 65 3.14 3.09 -5.12
N ARG A 66 3.69 2.34 -6.09
CA ARG A 66 2.91 1.88 -7.23
C ARG A 66 2.06 0.71 -6.78
N VAL A 67 0.74 0.90 -6.74
CA VAL A 67 -0.22 -0.12 -6.30
C VAL A 67 -1.24 -0.41 -7.39
N GLY A 68 -1.81 -1.60 -7.38
CA GLY A 68 -2.86 -2.00 -8.33
C GLY A 68 -3.39 -3.38 -8.01
N GLY A 69 -4.53 -3.73 -8.59
CA GLY A 69 -5.12 -5.06 -8.50
C GLY A 69 -4.29 -6.14 -9.20
N ILE A 70 -4.78 -7.38 -9.16
CA ILE A 70 -4.10 -8.57 -9.75
C ILE A 70 -3.77 -8.35 -11.23
N ALA A 71 -4.71 -7.81 -12.01
CA ALA A 71 -4.49 -7.59 -13.45
C ALA A 71 -3.30 -6.64 -13.70
N ALA A 72 -3.22 -5.52 -12.98
CA ALA A 72 -2.12 -4.57 -13.14
C ALA A 72 -0.76 -5.19 -12.73
N ASN A 73 -0.72 -5.91 -11.61
CA ASN A 73 0.50 -6.60 -11.15
C ASN A 73 1.00 -7.64 -12.15
N SER A 74 0.09 -8.42 -12.74
CA SER A 74 0.44 -9.44 -13.74
C SER A 74 0.87 -8.84 -15.08
N THR A 75 0.34 -7.66 -15.44
CA THR A 75 0.64 -7.00 -16.72
C THR A 75 1.96 -6.22 -16.68
N TYR A 76 2.28 -5.57 -15.56
CA TYR A 76 3.41 -4.64 -15.43
C TYR A 76 4.39 -5.02 -14.31
N PRO A 77 4.82 -6.30 -14.18
CA PRO A 77 5.65 -6.74 -13.04
C PRO A 77 6.99 -5.98 -12.96
N ALA A 78 7.61 -5.65 -14.09
CA ALA A 78 8.87 -4.91 -14.12
C ALA A 78 8.72 -3.51 -13.53
N GLU A 79 7.65 -2.80 -13.87
CA GLU A 79 7.37 -1.47 -13.32
C GLU A 79 7.05 -1.53 -11.82
N PHE A 80 6.31 -2.56 -11.39
CA PHE A 80 5.98 -2.72 -9.96
C PHE A 80 7.22 -2.96 -9.11
N ILE A 81 8.13 -3.86 -9.52
CA ILE A 81 9.35 -4.10 -8.75
C ILE A 81 10.29 -2.89 -8.80
N HIS A 82 10.50 -2.32 -9.98
CA HIS A 82 11.41 -1.19 -10.19
C HIS A 82 10.98 0.05 -9.40
N GLU A 83 9.76 0.55 -9.64
CA GLU A 83 9.30 1.78 -8.99
C GLU A 83 9.22 1.64 -7.47
N ASN A 84 8.68 0.53 -6.95
CA ASN A 84 8.56 0.36 -5.50
C ASN A 84 9.91 0.18 -4.80
N THR A 85 10.88 -0.46 -5.45
CA THR A 85 12.23 -0.59 -4.91
C THR A 85 12.93 0.77 -4.86
N LEU A 86 12.85 1.58 -5.92
CA LEU A 86 13.44 2.92 -5.94
C LEU A 86 12.77 3.86 -4.93
N ILE A 87 11.44 3.85 -4.81
CA ILE A 87 10.73 4.64 -3.80
C ILE A 87 11.25 4.31 -2.39
N ALA A 88 11.39 3.03 -2.06
CA ALA A 88 11.90 2.60 -0.76
C ALA A 88 13.36 3.04 -0.58
N ALA A 89 14.22 2.74 -1.56
CA ALA A 89 15.65 3.03 -1.49
C ALA A 89 15.92 4.53 -1.37
N HIS A 90 15.37 5.35 -2.25
CA HIS A 90 15.62 6.79 -2.25
C HIS A 90 15.09 7.45 -0.98
N THR A 91 13.88 7.09 -0.53
CA THR A 91 13.31 7.71 0.67
C THR A 91 14.02 7.31 1.95
N MET A 92 14.48 6.07 2.08
CA MET A 92 15.15 5.59 3.28
C MET A 92 16.61 6.06 3.36
N ASP A 93 17.34 6.02 2.25
CA ASP A 93 18.74 6.50 2.23
C ASP A 93 18.81 7.99 2.52
N GLU A 94 17.97 8.80 1.86
CA GLU A 94 17.94 10.24 2.13
C GLU A 94 17.38 10.57 3.52
N ALA A 95 16.45 9.77 4.05
CA ALA A 95 16.02 9.93 5.43
C ALA A 95 17.16 9.67 6.43
N TYR A 96 17.97 8.65 6.21
CA TYR A 96 19.16 8.38 7.01
C TYR A 96 20.20 9.52 6.90
N ARG A 97 20.59 9.90 5.67
CA ARG A 97 21.58 10.95 5.42
C ARG A 97 21.22 12.30 6.04
N ASN A 98 19.93 12.59 6.13
CA ASN A 98 19.43 13.86 6.68
C ASN A 98 18.97 13.78 8.14
N GLY A 99 19.27 12.69 8.84
CA GLY A 99 19.03 12.56 10.28
C GLY A 99 17.56 12.50 10.68
N VAL A 100 16.71 11.88 9.86
CA VAL A 100 15.31 11.64 10.19
C VAL A 100 15.21 10.84 11.49
N LYS A 101 14.46 11.36 12.46
CA LYS A 101 14.33 10.75 13.80
C LYS A 101 13.62 9.41 13.76
N ARG A 102 12.56 9.30 12.97
CA ARG A 102 11.79 8.06 12.77
C ARG A 102 11.17 8.05 11.38
N LEU A 103 11.14 6.86 10.80
CA LEU A 103 10.47 6.60 9.52
C LEU A 103 9.52 5.42 9.70
N LEU A 104 8.31 5.54 9.16
CA LEU A 104 7.36 4.44 9.00
C LEU A 104 7.23 4.09 7.52
N TYR A 105 7.62 2.88 7.17
CA TYR A 105 7.44 2.29 5.85
C TYR A 105 6.20 1.39 5.82
N LEU A 106 5.37 1.53 4.81
CA LEU A 106 4.24 0.62 4.61
C LEU A 106 4.66 -0.54 3.72
N GLY A 107 4.81 -1.69 4.34
CA GLY A 107 4.90 -2.99 3.68
C GLY A 107 3.55 -3.41 3.10
N SER A 108 3.30 -4.71 3.07
CA SER A 108 2.02 -5.29 2.62
C SER A 108 1.92 -6.73 3.10
N SER A 109 0.73 -7.23 3.32
CA SER A 109 0.52 -8.65 3.67
C SER A 109 0.94 -9.63 2.57
N CYS A 110 1.12 -9.19 1.32
CA CYS A 110 1.61 -10.03 0.22
C CYS A 110 3.09 -10.46 0.34
N ILE A 111 3.84 -9.93 1.33
CA ILE A 111 5.22 -10.35 1.61
C ILE A 111 5.31 -11.74 2.25
N TYR A 112 4.21 -12.23 2.77
CA TYR A 112 4.14 -13.55 3.38
C TYR A 112 3.92 -14.65 2.34
N PRO A 113 4.36 -15.89 2.61
CA PRO A 113 4.11 -17.02 1.73
C PRO A 113 2.62 -17.20 1.44
N ARG A 114 2.31 -17.59 0.18
CA ARG A 114 0.93 -17.82 -0.25
C ARG A 114 0.18 -18.81 0.64
N ASP A 115 0.84 -19.86 1.05
CA ASP A 115 0.25 -20.97 1.79
C ASP A 115 0.74 -21.01 3.26
N CYS A 116 1.06 -19.83 3.85
CA CYS A 116 1.47 -19.78 5.26
C CYS A 116 0.31 -20.07 6.23
N PRO A 117 0.60 -20.63 7.43
CA PRO A 117 -0.41 -20.87 8.46
C PRO A 117 -1.17 -19.58 8.87
N GLN A 118 -2.39 -19.78 9.36
CA GLN A 118 -3.24 -18.70 9.88
C GLN A 118 -3.42 -18.84 11.39
N PRO A 119 -3.41 -17.73 12.15
CA PRO A 119 -3.13 -16.35 11.74
C PRO A 119 -1.68 -16.14 11.26
N ILE A 120 -1.48 -15.24 10.30
CA ILE A 120 -0.16 -14.92 9.76
C ILE A 120 0.70 -14.28 10.86
N ARG A 121 1.93 -14.79 11.02
CA ARG A 121 2.93 -14.25 11.94
C ARG A 121 4.04 -13.53 11.19
N GLU A 122 4.67 -12.55 11.84
CA GLU A 122 5.74 -11.76 11.22
C GLU A 122 6.97 -12.61 10.82
N ASP A 123 7.26 -13.67 11.56
CA ASP A 123 8.36 -14.58 11.30
C ASP A 123 8.13 -15.53 10.10
N TYR A 124 6.98 -15.48 9.46
CA TYR A 124 6.71 -16.23 8.22
C TYR A 124 7.26 -15.57 6.95
N MET A 125 7.76 -14.33 7.05
CA MET A 125 8.37 -13.68 5.90
C MET A 125 9.57 -14.50 5.37
N LEU A 126 9.65 -14.70 4.05
CA LEU A 126 10.71 -15.45 3.36
C LEU A 126 10.76 -16.97 3.71
N THR A 127 9.73 -17.55 4.32
CA THR A 127 9.72 -18.99 4.66
C THR A 127 9.11 -19.88 3.59
N GLY A 128 8.62 -19.30 2.49
CA GLY A 128 8.01 -20.07 1.39
C GLY A 128 7.72 -19.22 0.15
N PRO A 129 7.12 -19.83 -0.88
CA PRO A 129 6.83 -19.16 -2.15
C PRO A 129 5.78 -18.06 -1.99
N LEU A 130 6.02 -16.92 -2.63
CA LEU A 130 5.08 -15.81 -2.71
C LEU A 130 3.97 -16.09 -3.74
N GLU A 131 2.87 -15.34 -3.65
CA GLU A 131 1.81 -15.34 -4.66
C GLU A 131 2.37 -14.85 -6.01
N GLU A 132 2.26 -15.65 -7.07
CA GLU A 132 2.88 -15.37 -8.36
C GLU A 132 2.36 -14.10 -9.03
N THR A 133 1.06 -13.82 -8.90
CA THR A 133 0.41 -12.69 -9.59
C THR A 133 0.90 -11.34 -9.11
N ASN A 134 1.43 -11.24 -7.89
CA ASN A 134 1.94 -10.01 -7.31
C ASN A 134 3.37 -10.14 -6.77
N ARG A 135 4.09 -11.20 -7.17
CA ARG A 135 5.44 -11.51 -6.68
C ARG A 135 6.41 -10.33 -6.83
N ALA A 136 6.38 -9.65 -7.96
CA ALA A 136 7.26 -8.51 -8.23
C ALA A 136 7.06 -7.37 -7.21
N TYR A 137 5.80 -7.04 -6.92
CA TYR A 137 5.44 -6.09 -5.88
C TYR A 137 5.85 -6.57 -4.49
N ALA A 138 5.56 -7.82 -4.17
CA ALA A 138 5.89 -8.42 -2.87
C ALA A 138 7.41 -8.39 -2.60
N VAL A 139 8.24 -8.75 -3.59
CA VAL A 139 9.71 -8.70 -3.48
C VAL A 139 10.19 -7.27 -3.23
N ALA A 140 9.66 -6.26 -3.92
CA ALA A 140 10.00 -4.87 -3.67
C ALA A 140 9.61 -4.44 -2.24
N LYS A 141 8.47 -4.91 -1.73
CA LYS A 141 8.03 -4.61 -0.35
C LYS A 141 8.88 -5.33 0.70
N ILE A 142 9.30 -6.57 0.46
CA ILE A 142 10.27 -7.29 1.29
C ILE A 142 11.59 -6.52 1.35
N ALA A 143 12.12 -6.08 0.21
CA ALA A 143 13.35 -5.29 0.16
C ALA A 143 13.25 -4.03 1.04
N GLY A 144 12.12 -3.32 0.99
CA GLY A 144 11.90 -2.16 1.86
C GLY A 144 11.84 -2.50 3.36
N VAL A 145 11.26 -3.64 3.74
CA VAL A 145 11.27 -4.13 5.13
C VAL A 145 12.69 -4.46 5.57
N GLU A 146 13.44 -5.20 4.74
CA GLU A 146 14.85 -5.54 4.99
C GLU A 146 15.72 -4.30 5.11
N MET A 147 15.47 -3.27 4.30
CA MET A 147 16.16 -1.99 4.41
C MET A 147 15.92 -1.33 5.77
N CYS A 148 14.67 -1.30 6.27
CA CYS A 148 14.39 -0.77 7.61
C CYS A 148 15.23 -1.47 8.69
N TRP A 149 15.32 -2.81 8.65
CA TRP A 149 16.10 -3.58 9.62
C TRP A 149 17.60 -3.38 9.46
N SER A 150 18.08 -3.35 8.21
CA SER A 150 19.51 -3.15 7.92
C SER A 150 20.01 -1.78 8.40
N TYR A 151 19.28 -0.71 8.08
CA TYR A 151 19.61 0.64 8.55
C TYR A 151 19.55 0.76 10.08
N ASN A 152 18.59 0.12 10.73
CA ASN A 152 18.52 0.10 12.19
C ASN A 152 19.72 -0.59 12.81
N ARG A 153 20.15 -1.74 12.25
CA ARG A 153 21.29 -2.51 12.76
C ARG A 153 22.62 -1.82 12.52
N GLU A 154 22.82 -1.29 11.33
CA GLU A 154 24.11 -0.73 10.93
C GLU A 154 24.31 0.70 11.43
N HIS A 155 23.26 1.52 11.38
CA HIS A 155 23.34 2.95 11.62
C HIS A 155 22.56 3.42 12.86
N GLY A 156 21.89 2.52 13.59
CA GLY A 156 21.11 2.86 14.78
C GLY A 156 19.88 3.74 14.49
N THR A 157 19.37 3.71 13.26
CA THR A 157 18.16 4.45 12.89
C THR A 157 16.92 3.90 13.64
N ARG A 158 15.80 4.56 13.51
CA ARG A 158 14.52 4.13 14.08
C ARG A 158 13.47 4.02 12.97
N PHE A 159 13.75 3.18 12.01
CA PHE A 159 12.85 2.89 10.89
C PHE A 159 11.95 1.71 11.25
N LEU A 160 10.67 1.87 11.06
CA LEU A 160 9.67 0.85 11.35
C LEU A 160 8.97 0.46 10.04
N ALA A 161 8.82 -0.83 9.80
CA ALA A 161 7.96 -1.36 8.75
C ALA A 161 6.64 -1.83 9.37
N ALA A 162 5.52 -1.41 8.78
CA ALA A 162 4.20 -1.91 9.15
C ALA A 162 3.56 -2.64 7.96
N MET A 163 2.95 -3.79 8.22
CA MET A 163 2.31 -4.64 7.22
C MET A 163 0.79 -4.48 7.27
N PRO A 164 0.23 -3.47 6.60
CA PRO A 164 -1.22 -3.33 6.54
C PRO A 164 -1.82 -4.51 5.77
N THR A 165 -2.95 -4.98 6.25
CA THR A 165 -3.83 -5.89 5.50
C THR A 165 -4.59 -5.11 4.43
N ASN A 166 -5.61 -5.71 3.79
CA ASN A 166 -6.45 -5.01 2.83
C ASN A 166 -7.21 -3.88 3.52
N ILE A 167 -6.88 -2.65 3.16
CA ILE A 167 -7.48 -1.43 3.69
C ILE A 167 -8.50 -0.90 2.67
N TYR A 168 -9.59 -0.34 3.16
CA TYR A 168 -10.59 0.36 2.37
C TYR A 168 -11.08 1.61 3.13
N GLY A 169 -11.68 2.55 2.42
CA GLY A 169 -12.23 3.75 3.07
C GLY A 169 -12.29 4.98 2.17
N PRO A 170 -12.56 6.15 2.77
CA PRO A 170 -12.62 7.42 2.03
C PRO A 170 -11.32 7.73 1.29
N GLY A 171 -11.41 8.01 -0.02
CA GLY A 171 -10.26 8.27 -0.88
C GLY A 171 -9.71 7.03 -1.58
N ASP A 172 -10.39 5.88 -1.48
CA ASP A 172 -10.05 4.67 -2.23
C ASP A 172 -10.41 4.80 -3.72
N ARG A 173 -9.84 3.89 -4.53
CA ARG A 173 -10.15 3.80 -5.96
C ARG A 173 -11.35 2.88 -6.15
N TYR A 174 -12.35 3.36 -6.88
CA TYR A 174 -13.60 2.64 -7.14
C TYR A 174 -13.75 2.19 -8.60
N ASP A 175 -12.67 2.21 -9.40
CA ASP A 175 -12.73 1.70 -10.77
C ASP A 175 -12.83 0.17 -10.79
N LEU A 176 -13.52 -0.39 -11.80
CA LEU A 176 -13.78 -1.84 -11.86
C LEU A 176 -12.57 -2.69 -12.27
N GLN A 177 -11.52 -2.08 -12.82
CA GLN A 177 -10.36 -2.80 -13.34
C GLN A 177 -9.14 -2.76 -12.41
N GLY A 178 -8.96 -1.65 -11.68
CA GLY A 178 -7.77 -1.40 -10.86
C GLY A 178 -8.02 -1.40 -9.36
N SER A 179 -9.30 -1.41 -8.91
CA SER A 179 -9.62 -1.35 -7.48
C SER A 179 -9.49 -2.70 -6.78
N HIS A 180 -9.32 -2.64 -5.45
CA HIS A 180 -9.41 -3.82 -4.59
C HIS A 180 -10.84 -4.32 -4.47
N VAL A 181 -11.00 -5.51 -3.86
CA VAL A 181 -12.28 -6.25 -3.83
C VAL A 181 -13.42 -5.43 -3.25
N ILE A 182 -13.25 -4.82 -2.08
CA ILE A 182 -14.33 -4.09 -1.38
C ILE A 182 -14.81 -2.87 -2.19
N PRO A 183 -13.95 -1.93 -2.63
CA PRO A 183 -14.41 -0.81 -3.46
C PRO A 183 -14.99 -1.24 -4.80
N ALA A 184 -14.49 -2.32 -5.42
CA ALA A 184 -15.07 -2.88 -6.65
C ALA A 184 -16.50 -3.40 -6.41
N LEU A 185 -16.74 -4.10 -5.31
CA LEU A 185 -18.07 -4.59 -4.93
C LEU A 185 -19.03 -3.44 -4.62
N ILE A 186 -18.59 -2.44 -3.86
CA ILE A 186 -19.38 -1.23 -3.58
C ILE A 186 -19.81 -0.57 -4.90
N GLN A 187 -18.89 -0.39 -5.83
CA GLN A 187 -19.21 0.21 -7.11
C GLN A 187 -20.15 -0.63 -7.95
N LYS A 188 -19.95 -1.95 -8.02
CA LYS A 188 -20.85 -2.88 -8.74
C LYS A 188 -22.27 -2.82 -8.18
N CYS A 189 -22.42 -2.93 -6.86
CA CYS A 189 -23.73 -2.86 -6.19
C CYS A 189 -24.40 -1.49 -6.41
N HIS A 190 -23.64 -0.41 -6.32
CA HIS A 190 -24.18 0.94 -6.57
C HIS A 190 -24.66 1.11 -8.01
N ARG A 191 -23.88 0.66 -9.00
CA ARG A 191 -24.27 0.72 -10.43
C ARG A 191 -25.52 -0.12 -10.71
N ALA A 192 -25.58 -1.35 -10.23
CA ALA A 192 -26.74 -2.22 -10.39
C ALA A 192 -27.99 -1.57 -9.79
N LYS A 193 -27.89 -1.00 -8.57
CA LYS A 193 -28.99 -0.28 -7.94
C LYS A 193 -29.49 0.90 -8.78
N VAL A 194 -28.58 1.72 -9.31
CA VAL A 194 -28.92 2.88 -10.14
C VAL A 194 -29.54 2.46 -11.48
N ALA A 195 -29.04 1.37 -12.06
CA ALA A 195 -29.57 0.81 -13.32
C ALA A 195 -30.85 -0.01 -13.14
N GLY A 196 -31.33 -0.23 -11.92
CA GLY A 196 -32.48 -1.10 -11.65
C GLY A 196 -32.23 -2.58 -11.91
N GLU A 197 -30.95 -3.01 -11.94
CA GLU A 197 -30.57 -4.41 -12.14
C GLU A 197 -30.79 -5.20 -10.86
N GLY A 198 -31.43 -6.37 -10.96
CA GLY A 198 -31.69 -7.26 -9.82
C GLY A 198 -30.50 -8.13 -9.41
N GLU A 199 -29.43 -8.14 -10.20
CA GLU A 199 -28.29 -9.05 -10.02
C GLU A 199 -26.96 -8.30 -10.14
N VAL A 200 -25.93 -8.75 -9.39
CA VAL A 200 -24.54 -8.27 -9.46
C VAL A 200 -23.63 -9.45 -9.73
N VAL A 201 -22.80 -9.35 -10.76
CA VAL A 201 -21.79 -10.38 -11.10
C VAL A 201 -20.59 -10.26 -10.17
N ILE A 202 -20.35 -11.28 -9.34
CA ILE A 202 -19.19 -11.41 -8.46
C ILE A 202 -18.25 -12.48 -9.03
N TRP A 203 -16.96 -12.17 -9.10
CA TRP A 203 -15.95 -13.14 -9.51
C TRP A 203 -15.47 -13.94 -8.30
N GLY A 204 -15.48 -15.26 -8.41
CA GLY A 204 -15.07 -16.18 -7.36
C GLY A 204 -16.07 -17.27 -7.09
N THR A 205 -15.75 -18.18 -6.19
CA THR A 205 -16.57 -19.32 -5.83
C THR A 205 -17.63 -19.00 -4.78
N GLY A 206 -17.62 -17.81 -4.18
CA GLY A 206 -18.45 -17.45 -3.02
C GLY A 206 -18.02 -18.11 -1.71
N ALA A 207 -17.00 -18.97 -1.73
CA ALA A 207 -16.39 -19.49 -0.51
C ALA A 207 -15.65 -18.37 0.21
N ALA A 208 -15.72 -18.34 1.56
CA ALA A 208 -14.93 -17.43 2.36
C ALA A 208 -13.44 -17.61 1.98
N ALA A 209 -12.81 -16.55 1.47
CA ALA A 209 -11.44 -16.62 1.02
C ALA A 209 -10.50 -16.72 2.23
N VAL A 210 -10.15 -17.93 2.58
CA VAL A 210 -8.78 -18.21 3.02
C VAL A 210 -7.97 -17.96 1.75
N SER A 211 -7.02 -17.04 1.76
CA SER A 211 -6.30 -16.53 0.61
C SER A 211 -5.74 -17.61 -0.31
N ARG A 212 -6.56 -18.14 -1.21
CA ARG A 212 -6.12 -18.98 -2.31
C ARG A 212 -6.15 -18.16 -3.59
N PRO A 213 -5.09 -18.15 -4.39
CA PRO A 213 -5.14 -17.58 -5.72
C PRO A 213 -6.17 -18.38 -6.52
N THR A 214 -7.21 -17.70 -6.99
CA THR A 214 -8.16 -18.28 -7.92
C THR A 214 -7.50 -18.37 -9.28
N THR A 215 -7.07 -19.58 -9.66
CA THR A 215 -7.01 -19.96 -11.07
C THR A 215 -8.37 -19.58 -11.70
N ARG A 216 -8.35 -18.94 -12.86
CA ARG A 216 -9.55 -18.53 -13.61
C ARG A 216 -10.56 -19.66 -13.67
N SER A 217 -11.55 -19.66 -12.79
CA SER A 217 -12.79 -20.39 -12.94
C SER A 217 -13.87 -19.34 -13.18
N THR A 218 -14.31 -19.26 -14.42
CA THR A 218 -15.50 -18.50 -14.80
C THR A 218 -16.74 -19.27 -14.42
N SER A 219 -17.02 -19.42 -13.12
CA SER A 219 -18.31 -19.88 -12.66
C SER A 219 -19.20 -18.65 -12.41
N ARG A 220 -20.26 -18.52 -13.22
CA ARG A 220 -21.34 -17.59 -12.95
C ARG A 220 -22.12 -18.10 -11.75
N THR A 221 -21.89 -17.56 -10.58
CA THR A 221 -22.75 -17.80 -9.42
C THR A 221 -23.80 -16.68 -9.37
N ARG A 222 -25.03 -17.01 -9.69
CA ARG A 222 -26.18 -16.13 -9.47
C ARG A 222 -26.54 -16.22 -7.99
N SER A 223 -26.23 -15.21 -7.18
CA SER A 223 -26.82 -15.07 -5.86
C SER A 223 -27.90 -13.99 -5.93
N ALA A 224 -29.15 -14.41 -5.87
CA ALA A 224 -30.28 -13.50 -5.74
C ALA A 224 -30.31 -12.93 -4.32
N PHE A 225 -30.04 -11.64 -4.16
CA PHE A 225 -30.40 -10.92 -2.94
C PHE A 225 -31.88 -10.55 -3.04
N SER A 226 -32.75 -11.36 -2.41
CA SER A 226 -34.16 -11.00 -2.18
C SER A 226 -34.21 -9.90 -1.13
N THR A 227 -34.46 -8.66 -1.52
CA THR A 227 -34.88 -7.60 -0.60
C THR A 227 -36.34 -7.84 -0.24
N ARG A 228 -36.64 -8.45 0.91
CA ARG A 228 -37.96 -8.28 1.54
C ARG A 228 -38.04 -6.88 2.16
N ARG A 229 -39.13 -6.21 1.86
CA ARG A 229 -39.57 -4.94 2.47
C ARG A 229 -39.83 -5.11 3.97
#